data_34b467a5d379bd113dfe689e69175b38
#
_entry.id   34b467a5d379bd113dfe689e69175b38
#
_cell.length_a   1.000
_cell.length_b   1.000
_cell.length_c   1.000
_cell.angle_alpha   90.00
_cell.angle_beta   90.00
_cell.angle_gamma   90.00
#
_symmetry.space_group_name_H-M   'P 1'
#
loop_
_entity.id
_entity.type
_entity.pdbx_description
1 polymer ?
#
loop_
_entity_poly.entity_id
_entity_poly.type
_entity_poly.pdbx_seq_one_letter_code
_entity_poly.pdbx_strand_id
1 'polypeptide(L)'
;DRSRGLGDVYKRQMLGGGVIVQRFGDLIRGRRSNPKRIEEGLVVPTLSATPGDLSLVLPKRILDGIIEMIYALDNIAPGTANDDTLLYGVEVKFYNMEVEVDEHLESLHKGLYIIGDGSGVTHSLSHASASGVFVAREILNQ
;
A
#
# COMPACT_ATOMS: atom_id res chain seq x y z
N ASP A 1 17.93 5.02 2.33
CA ASP A 1 16.46 4.86 2.31
C ASP A 1 15.80 4.69 3.69
N ARG A 2 16.58 4.40 4.71
CA ARG A 2 16.10 4.40 6.11
C ARG A 2 15.58 5.76 6.59
N SER A 3 16.05 6.86 6.02
CA SER A 3 15.62 8.21 6.39
C SER A 3 14.20 8.55 5.94
N ARG A 4 13.71 7.96 4.84
CA ARG A 4 12.33 8.15 4.36
C ARG A 4 11.34 7.44 5.27
N GLY A 5 11.62 6.20 5.67
CA GLY A 5 10.78 5.44 6.60
C GLY A 5 10.63 6.10 7.98
N LEU A 6 11.70 6.68 8.51
CA LEU A 6 11.66 7.42 9.77
C LEU A 6 10.81 8.69 9.69
N GLY A 7 10.86 9.41 8.56
CA GLY A 7 10.01 10.59 8.32
C GLY A 7 8.52 10.23 8.31
N ASP A 8 8.16 9.11 7.72
CA ASP A 8 6.76 8.65 7.64
C ASP A 8 6.26 8.13 8.99
N VAL A 9 7.09 7.42 9.74
CA VAL A 9 6.78 6.98 11.12
C VAL A 9 6.60 8.20 12.02
N TYR A 10 7.48 9.20 11.92
CA TYR A 10 7.38 10.42 12.70
C TYR A 10 6.11 11.23 12.40
N LYS A 11 5.77 11.37 11.11
CA LYS A 11 4.52 12.01 10.68
C LYS A 11 3.28 11.26 11.18
N ARG A 12 3.30 9.92 11.17
CA ARG A 12 2.24 9.09 11.75
C ARG A 12 2.08 9.34 13.24
N GLN A 13 3.18 9.41 13.99
CA GLN A 13 3.15 9.68 15.43
C GLN A 13 2.58 11.07 15.73
N MET A 14 2.93 12.09 14.96
CA MET A 14 2.38 13.44 15.12
C MET A 14 0.87 13.51 14.85
N LEU A 15 0.33 12.61 14.02
CA LEU A 15 -1.09 12.59 13.63
C LEU A 15 -1.92 11.56 14.42
N GLY A 16 -1.40 11.00 15.53
CA GLY A 16 -2.13 10.10 16.41
C GLY A 16 -1.83 8.61 16.23
N GLY A 17 -0.76 8.26 15.51
CA GLY A 17 -0.17 6.89 15.54
C GLY A 17 -0.92 5.81 14.78
N GLY A 18 -1.95 6.13 14.00
CA GLY A 18 -2.77 5.15 13.28
C GLY A 18 -2.85 5.39 11.77
N VAL A 19 -3.66 4.59 11.11
CA VAL A 19 -4.07 4.83 9.72
C VAL A 19 -4.96 6.07 9.69
N ILE A 20 -4.72 6.96 8.72
CA ILE A 20 -5.56 8.14 8.48
C ILE A 20 -6.66 7.74 7.49
N VAL A 21 -7.89 8.21 7.74
CA VAL A 21 -8.97 8.15 6.77
C VAL A 21 -9.38 9.56 6.34
N GLN A 22 -9.53 9.76 5.03
CA GLN A 22 -10.01 11.02 4.46
C GLN A 22 -11.02 10.74 3.36
N ARG A 23 -12.10 11.52 3.31
CA ARG A 23 -13.05 11.50 2.20
C ARG A 23 -12.41 12.12 0.96
N PHE A 24 -12.64 11.52 -0.20
CA PHE A 24 -12.11 12.03 -1.46
C PHE A 24 -12.54 13.47 -1.74
N GLY A 25 -13.80 13.80 -1.50
CA GLY A 25 -14.30 15.17 -1.65
C GLY A 25 -13.63 16.18 -0.70
N ASP A 26 -13.23 15.77 0.50
CA ASP A 26 -12.47 16.64 1.40
C ASP A 26 -11.04 16.83 0.92
N LEU A 27 -10.41 15.76 0.40
CA LEU A 27 -9.08 15.83 -0.19
C LEU A 27 -9.03 16.80 -1.38
N ILE A 28 -9.97 16.69 -2.32
CA ILE A 28 -10.06 17.59 -3.49
C ILE A 28 -10.25 19.05 -3.09
N ARG A 29 -10.98 19.29 -2.01
CA ARG A 29 -11.20 20.65 -1.47
C ARG A 29 -10.06 21.15 -0.58
N GLY A 30 -8.98 20.37 -0.44
CA GLY A 30 -7.81 20.73 0.37
C GLY A 30 -8.14 20.89 1.86
N ARG A 31 -9.02 20.07 2.40
CA ARG A 31 -9.44 20.15 3.81
C ARG A 31 -9.42 18.83 4.51
N ARG A 32 -9.15 18.86 5.80
CA ARG A 32 -9.18 17.69 6.68
C ARG A 32 -10.60 17.10 6.78
N SER A 33 -10.73 15.77 6.75
CA SER A 33 -11.92 15.09 7.22
C SER A 33 -11.97 15.07 8.76
N ASN A 34 -13.16 15.15 9.32
CA ASN A 34 -13.43 15.00 10.74
C ASN A 34 -14.44 13.87 10.98
N PRO A 35 -14.62 13.38 12.24
CA PRO A 35 -15.53 12.29 12.54
C PRO A 35 -16.93 12.52 11.99
N LYS A 36 -17.49 13.71 12.21
CA LYS A 36 -18.83 14.06 11.77
C LYS A 36 -19.02 13.92 10.25
N ARG A 37 -18.05 14.39 9.44
CA ARG A 37 -18.14 14.27 7.99
C ARG A 37 -17.99 12.83 7.50
N ILE A 38 -17.24 12.00 8.22
CA ILE A 38 -17.14 10.58 7.91
C ILE A 38 -18.47 9.87 8.22
N GLU A 39 -19.07 10.18 9.36
CA GLU A 39 -20.37 9.59 9.79
C GLU A 39 -21.54 10.02 8.92
N GLU A 40 -21.54 11.27 8.43
CA GLU A 40 -22.57 11.80 7.53
C GLU A 40 -22.42 11.34 6.07
N GLY A 41 -21.32 10.66 5.73
CA GLY A 41 -21.05 10.13 4.39
C GLY A 41 -21.88 8.88 4.08
N LEU A 42 -22.00 8.58 2.78
CA LEU A 42 -22.71 7.38 2.29
C LEU A 42 -21.94 6.08 2.60
N VAL A 43 -20.62 6.19 2.79
CA VAL A 43 -19.75 5.03 3.01
C VAL A 43 -19.41 4.92 4.49
N VAL A 44 -19.80 3.79 5.09
CA VAL A 44 -19.47 3.48 6.47
C VAL A 44 -18.04 2.91 6.54
N PRO A 45 -17.14 3.51 7.36
CA PRO A 45 -15.79 2.98 7.54
C PRO A 45 -15.81 1.57 8.14
N THR A 46 -15.08 0.63 7.50
CA THR A 46 -14.93 -0.74 8.00
C THR A 46 -13.61 -0.96 8.73
N LEU A 47 -12.66 -0.06 8.57
CA LEU A 47 -11.35 -0.12 9.21
C LEU A 47 -11.23 0.95 10.30
N SER A 48 -10.60 0.57 11.41
CA SER A 48 -10.25 1.54 12.45
C SER A 48 -9.20 2.51 11.91
N ALA A 49 -9.56 3.79 11.82
CA ALA A 49 -8.68 4.84 11.30
C ALA A 49 -9.04 6.19 11.92
N THR A 50 -8.08 7.10 11.95
CA THR A 50 -8.27 8.47 12.45
C THR A 50 -8.63 9.40 11.30
N PRO A 51 -9.79 10.10 11.35
CA PRO A 51 -10.11 11.13 10.36
C PRO A 51 -9.03 12.20 10.29
N GLY A 52 -8.50 12.46 9.10
CA GLY A 52 -7.33 13.31 8.95
C GLY A 52 -7.19 13.96 7.57
N ASP A 53 -5.97 14.35 7.26
CA ASP A 53 -5.57 14.96 6.01
C ASP A 53 -4.34 14.26 5.45
N LEU A 54 -4.50 13.56 4.34
CA LEU A 54 -3.43 12.82 3.66
C LEU A 54 -2.36 13.75 3.07
N SER A 55 -2.69 15.01 2.82
CA SER A 55 -1.71 15.99 2.31
C SER A 55 -0.60 16.31 3.31
N LEU A 56 -0.83 16.04 4.61
CA LEU A 56 0.16 16.22 5.66
C LEU A 56 1.20 15.09 5.72
N VAL A 57 0.89 13.94 5.13
CA VAL A 57 1.74 12.73 5.19
C VAL A 57 2.28 12.30 3.84
N LEU A 58 1.57 12.58 2.76
CA LEU A 58 1.99 12.24 1.40
C LEU A 58 2.60 13.45 0.69
N PRO A 59 3.73 13.28 -0.02
CA PRO A 59 4.24 14.29 -0.92
C PRO A 59 3.20 14.67 -1.98
N LYS A 60 3.10 15.96 -2.31
CA LYS A 60 2.11 16.49 -3.26
C LYS A 60 2.07 15.68 -4.58
N ARG A 61 3.23 15.37 -5.16
CA ARG A 61 3.31 14.60 -6.42
C ARG A 61 2.64 13.22 -6.33
N ILE A 62 2.76 12.54 -5.18
CA ILE A 62 2.12 11.24 -4.96
C ILE A 62 0.61 11.43 -4.83
N LEU A 63 0.20 12.45 -4.09
CA LEU A 63 -1.21 12.77 -3.88
C LEU A 63 -1.91 13.13 -5.19
N ASP A 64 -1.28 13.95 -6.03
CA ASP A 64 -1.79 14.31 -7.35
C ASP A 64 -1.96 13.06 -8.24
N GLY A 65 -0.96 12.16 -8.25
CA GLY A 65 -1.07 10.89 -8.99
C GLY A 65 -2.19 9.98 -8.48
N ILE A 66 -2.44 9.94 -7.16
CA ILE A 66 -3.57 9.20 -6.59
C ILE A 66 -4.90 9.81 -7.04
N ILE A 67 -5.02 11.13 -7.05
CA ILE A 67 -6.22 11.84 -7.50
C ILE A 67 -6.49 11.55 -8.98
N GLU A 68 -5.48 11.67 -9.83
CA GLU A 68 -5.59 11.36 -11.26
C GLU A 68 -5.99 9.90 -11.49
N MET A 69 -5.40 8.97 -10.75
CA MET A 69 -5.76 7.55 -10.82
C MET A 69 -7.23 7.31 -10.43
N ILE A 70 -7.74 7.96 -9.38
CA ILE A 70 -9.14 7.81 -8.95
C ILE A 70 -10.10 8.29 -10.04
N TYR A 71 -9.81 9.42 -10.68
CA TYR A 71 -10.61 9.89 -11.82
C TYR A 71 -10.51 8.95 -13.04
N ALA A 72 -9.34 8.39 -13.30
CA ALA A 72 -9.18 7.41 -14.38
C ALA A 72 -9.97 6.12 -14.09
N LEU A 73 -9.95 5.64 -12.85
CA LEU A 73 -10.71 4.47 -12.42
C LEU A 73 -12.23 4.71 -12.49
N ASP A 74 -12.69 5.92 -12.27
CA ASP A 74 -14.12 6.26 -12.35
C ASP A 74 -14.72 6.02 -13.75
N ASN A 75 -13.90 6.08 -14.81
CA ASN A 75 -14.32 5.73 -16.16
C ASN A 75 -14.59 4.23 -16.35
N ILE A 76 -13.96 3.38 -15.55
CA ILE A 76 -14.10 1.91 -15.62
C ILE A 76 -15.10 1.43 -14.56
N ALA A 77 -15.07 2.06 -13.39
CA ALA A 77 -15.93 1.76 -12.25
C ALA A 77 -16.60 3.06 -11.77
N PRO A 78 -17.73 3.45 -12.40
CA PRO A 78 -18.45 4.69 -12.06
C PRO A 78 -18.81 4.76 -10.59
N GLY A 79 -18.54 5.90 -9.96
CA GLY A 79 -18.71 6.14 -8.53
C GLY A 79 -17.43 6.02 -7.71
N THR A 80 -16.31 5.63 -8.30
CA THR A 80 -15.00 5.60 -7.62
C THR A 80 -14.57 7.00 -7.19
N ALA A 81 -14.80 8.03 -8.01
CA ALA A 81 -14.49 9.43 -7.70
C ALA A 81 -15.61 10.16 -6.96
N ASN A 82 -16.44 9.42 -6.21
CA ASN A 82 -17.48 10.03 -5.38
C ASN A 82 -16.86 10.79 -4.19
N ASP A 83 -17.51 11.89 -3.78
CA ASP A 83 -17.10 12.68 -2.61
C ASP A 83 -16.97 11.86 -1.32
N ASP A 84 -17.76 10.80 -1.17
CA ASP A 84 -17.80 9.93 0.01
C ASP A 84 -16.84 8.74 -0.07
N THR A 85 -16.13 8.56 -1.18
CA THR A 85 -15.08 7.55 -1.29
C THR A 85 -14.04 7.77 -0.19
N LEU A 86 -13.74 6.72 0.59
CA LEU A 86 -12.83 6.79 1.71
C LEU A 86 -11.42 6.35 1.27
N LEU A 87 -10.46 7.23 1.53
CA LEU A 87 -9.04 6.97 1.31
C LEU A 87 -8.38 6.67 2.65
N TYR A 88 -7.74 5.51 2.73
CA TYR A 88 -6.98 5.09 3.91
C TYR A 88 -5.49 5.20 3.62
N GLY A 89 -4.75 5.85 4.46
CA GLY A 89 -3.30 6.03 4.33
C GLY A 89 -2.65 6.24 5.72
N VAL A 90 -1.40 5.95 5.88
CA VAL A 90 -0.44 5.43 4.92
C VAL A 90 -0.11 4.01 5.32
N GLU A 91 -0.18 3.06 4.40
CA GLU A 91 0.45 1.76 4.59
C GLU A 91 1.88 1.84 4.05
N VAL A 92 2.86 1.57 4.88
CA VAL A 92 4.26 1.51 4.46
C VAL A 92 4.72 0.06 4.55
N LYS A 93 5.07 -0.51 3.41
CA LYS A 93 5.76 -1.80 3.34
C LYS A 93 7.25 -1.54 3.22
N PHE A 94 8.01 -2.11 4.15
CA PHE A 94 9.46 -2.17 4.02
C PHE A 94 9.78 -3.48 3.31
N TYR A 95 10.42 -3.38 2.15
CA TYR A 95 10.95 -4.55 1.47
C TYR A 95 12.25 -4.98 2.16
N ASN A 96 12.42 -6.28 2.31
CA ASN A 96 13.67 -6.86 2.79
C ASN A 96 14.77 -6.66 1.73
N MET A 97 16.02 -6.91 2.12
CA MET A 97 17.11 -7.01 1.16
C MET A 97 16.79 -8.16 0.20
N GLU A 98 17.06 -7.93 -1.08
CA GLU A 98 16.96 -8.95 -2.11
C GLU A 98 18.05 -10.00 -1.86
N VAL A 99 17.64 -11.26 -1.82
CA VAL A 99 18.58 -12.38 -1.68
C VAL A 99 19.05 -12.78 -3.08
N GLU A 100 20.36 -12.94 -3.25
CA GLU A 100 20.94 -13.39 -4.51
C GLU A 100 20.55 -14.86 -4.76
N VAL A 101 19.86 -15.09 -5.87
CA VAL A 101 19.42 -16.42 -6.32
C VAL A 101 19.65 -16.55 -7.82
N ASP A 102 19.76 -17.79 -8.28
CA ASP A 102 19.85 -18.11 -9.71
C ASP A 102 18.46 -18.13 -10.41
N GLU A 103 18.43 -18.54 -11.66
CA GLU A 103 17.19 -18.65 -12.46
C GLU A 103 16.19 -19.69 -11.94
N HIS A 104 16.62 -20.58 -11.05
CA HIS A 104 15.81 -21.60 -10.39
C HIS A 104 15.38 -21.18 -8.98
N LEU A 105 15.66 -19.95 -8.55
CA LEU A 105 15.48 -19.41 -7.20
C LEU A 105 16.31 -20.18 -6.14
N GLU A 106 17.36 -20.85 -6.54
CA GLU A 106 18.35 -21.46 -5.66
C GLU A 106 19.39 -20.45 -5.22
N SER A 107 19.74 -20.46 -3.95
CA SER A 107 20.76 -19.57 -3.39
C SER A 107 22.17 -20.09 -3.71
N LEU A 108 23.21 -19.35 -3.30
CA LEU A 108 24.60 -19.83 -3.37
C LEU A 108 24.82 -21.16 -2.61
N HIS A 109 23.93 -21.52 -1.71
CA HIS A 109 23.94 -22.80 -1.02
C HIS A 109 23.05 -23.80 -1.74
N LYS A 110 23.64 -24.85 -2.32
CA LYS A 110 22.94 -25.89 -3.07
C LYS A 110 21.85 -26.55 -2.23
N GLY A 111 20.65 -26.68 -2.80
CA GLY A 111 19.47 -27.25 -2.15
C GLY A 111 18.70 -26.24 -1.28
N LEU A 112 19.15 -24.96 -1.22
CA LEU A 112 18.47 -23.89 -0.48
C LEU A 112 17.78 -22.93 -1.44
N TYR A 113 16.48 -23.05 -1.56
CA TYR A 113 15.62 -22.18 -2.39
C TYR A 113 15.00 -21.06 -1.58
N ILE A 114 14.96 -19.86 -2.15
CA ILE A 114 14.42 -18.67 -1.50
C ILE A 114 13.18 -18.22 -2.27
N ILE A 115 12.03 -18.30 -1.64
CA ILE A 115 10.72 -18.05 -2.27
C ILE A 115 9.88 -17.05 -1.44
N GLY A 116 8.85 -16.50 -2.08
CA GLY A 116 7.89 -15.61 -1.45
C GLY A 116 8.42 -14.22 -1.16
N ASP A 117 7.67 -13.46 -0.40
CA ASP A 117 7.98 -12.05 -0.07
C ASP A 117 9.31 -11.88 0.67
N GLY A 118 9.73 -12.90 1.42
CA GLY A 118 11.00 -12.90 2.16
C GLY A 118 12.24 -12.94 1.27
N SER A 119 12.09 -13.31 -0.01
CA SER A 119 13.19 -13.31 -0.98
C SER A 119 13.64 -11.91 -1.40
N GLY A 120 12.78 -10.91 -1.25
CA GLY A 120 12.96 -9.58 -1.82
C GLY A 120 12.73 -9.49 -3.33
N VAL A 121 12.54 -10.62 -4.00
CA VAL A 121 12.32 -10.72 -5.47
C VAL A 121 10.84 -10.60 -5.82
N THR A 122 9.95 -11.11 -4.96
CA THR A 122 8.51 -11.09 -5.18
C THR A 122 7.81 -10.19 -4.18
N HIS A 123 6.89 -9.34 -4.68
CA HIS A 123 6.27 -8.28 -3.88
C HIS A 123 4.73 -8.34 -3.87
N SER A 124 4.14 -9.47 -4.24
CA SER A 124 2.69 -9.67 -4.22
C SER A 124 2.33 -11.10 -3.85
N LEU A 125 1.12 -11.30 -3.32
CA LEU A 125 0.62 -12.63 -2.95
C LEU A 125 0.65 -13.60 -4.13
N SER A 126 0.27 -13.16 -5.33
CA SER A 126 0.28 -13.99 -6.53
C SER A 126 1.69 -14.37 -6.96
N HIS A 127 2.64 -13.45 -6.97
CA HIS A 127 4.04 -13.74 -7.30
C HIS A 127 4.70 -14.61 -6.25
N ALA A 128 4.46 -14.34 -4.97
CA ALA A 128 4.97 -15.16 -3.87
C ALA A 128 4.46 -16.61 -3.97
N SER A 129 3.17 -16.80 -4.26
CA SER A 129 2.58 -18.12 -4.49
C SER A 129 3.16 -18.80 -5.73
N ALA A 130 3.30 -18.06 -6.83
CA ALA A 130 3.88 -18.58 -8.07
C ALA A 130 5.34 -19.03 -7.89
N SER A 131 6.16 -18.31 -7.11
CA SER A 131 7.53 -18.72 -6.82
C SER A 131 7.59 -20.08 -6.09
N GLY A 132 6.66 -20.33 -5.16
CA GLY A 132 6.56 -21.64 -4.49
C GLY A 132 6.21 -22.78 -5.45
N VAL A 133 5.24 -22.55 -6.35
CA VAL A 133 4.86 -23.54 -7.38
C VAL A 133 6.01 -23.78 -8.34
N PHE A 134 6.73 -22.74 -8.75
CA PHE A 134 7.88 -22.83 -9.63
C PHE A 134 8.95 -23.73 -9.03
N VAL A 135 9.42 -23.44 -7.81
CA VAL A 135 10.46 -24.24 -7.14
C VAL A 135 10.00 -25.69 -6.90
N ALA A 136 8.73 -25.92 -6.53
CA ALA A 136 8.22 -27.26 -6.36
C ALA A 136 8.30 -28.09 -7.66
N ARG A 137 8.02 -27.46 -8.80
CA ARG A 137 8.18 -28.11 -10.13
C ARG A 137 9.63 -28.38 -10.48
N GLU A 138 10.53 -27.45 -10.19
CA GLU A 138 11.98 -27.63 -10.40
C GLU A 138 12.51 -28.82 -9.60
N ILE A 139 12.13 -28.94 -8.33
CA ILE A 139 12.53 -30.07 -7.46
C ILE A 139 11.98 -31.41 -7.97
N LEU A 140 10.76 -31.44 -8.49
CA LEU A 140 10.14 -32.66 -9.00
C LEU A 140 10.72 -33.10 -10.34
N ASN A 141 11.35 -32.21 -11.09
CA ASN A 141 11.94 -32.50 -12.40
C ASN A 141 13.44 -32.85 -12.32
N GLN A 142 14.05 -32.81 -11.14
CA GLN A 142 15.41 -33.26 -10.86
C GLN A 142 15.44 -34.76 -10.59
#